data_2d911d263aaa49917dc81e51dcc8d8b9
#
_entry.id   2d911d263aaa49917dc81e51dcc8d8b9
#
_cell.length_a   1.000
_cell.length_b   1.000
_cell.length_c   1.000
_cell.angle_alpha   90.00
_cell.angle_beta   90.00
_cell.angle_gamma   90.00
#
_symmetry.space_group_name_H-M   'P 1'
#
loop_
_entity.id
_entity.type
_entity.pdbx_description
1 polymer ?
#
loop_
_entity_poly.entity_id
_entity_poly.type
_entity_poly.pdbx_seq_one_letter_code
_entity_poly.pdbx_strand_id
1 'polypeptide(L)'
;MKKILLAIAFAMTHSIFLSLGLECLLNLLGISMGIALDGSSAAKQYPRFIPFCLIVGFFALSALICIFILNFKVAEKYEFTKKFWLMQMTIAVALSISMIKPWEILFDFLQKTL
;
A
#
# COMPACT_ATOMS: atom_id res chain seq x y z
N MET A 1 -12.66 -24.74 4.97
CA MET A 1 -11.70 -24.51 3.86
C MET A 1 -11.91 -23.20 3.14
N LYS A 2 -13.11 -22.94 2.60
CA LYS A 2 -13.39 -21.67 1.90
C LYS A 2 -13.10 -20.43 2.76
N LYS A 3 -13.46 -20.49 4.05
CA LYS A 3 -13.26 -19.41 5.00
C LYS A 3 -11.78 -19.03 5.12
N ILE A 4 -10.91 -20.03 5.27
CA ILE A 4 -9.46 -19.83 5.42
C ILE A 4 -8.85 -19.31 4.11
N LEU A 5 -9.27 -19.90 2.98
CA LEU A 5 -8.76 -19.47 1.66
C LEU A 5 -9.15 -18.01 1.36
N LEU A 6 -10.39 -17.63 1.67
CA LEU A 6 -10.83 -16.24 1.49
C LEU A 6 -10.06 -15.29 2.40
N ALA A 7 -9.84 -15.68 3.66
CA ALA A 7 -9.08 -14.88 4.59
C ALA A 7 -7.65 -14.65 4.11
N ILE A 8 -6.99 -15.70 3.62
CA ILE A 8 -5.64 -15.61 3.08
C ILE A 8 -5.62 -14.71 1.84
N ALA A 9 -6.56 -14.91 0.91
CA ALA A 9 -6.65 -14.11 -0.30
C ALA A 9 -6.82 -12.62 0.02
N PHE A 10 -7.72 -12.27 0.94
CA PHE A 10 -7.92 -10.89 1.35
C PHE A 10 -6.71 -10.32 2.08
N ALA A 11 -6.06 -11.11 2.94
CA ALA A 11 -4.85 -10.69 3.63
C ALA A 11 -3.73 -10.36 2.65
N MET A 12 -3.52 -11.20 1.65
CA MET A 12 -2.50 -10.98 0.60
C MET A 12 -2.83 -9.74 -0.22
N THR A 13 -4.08 -9.57 -0.63
CA THR A 13 -4.51 -8.41 -1.42
C THR A 13 -4.35 -7.12 -0.62
N HIS A 14 -4.76 -7.11 0.65
CA HIS A 14 -4.54 -5.97 1.54
C HIS A 14 -3.05 -5.63 1.67
N SER A 15 -2.21 -6.66 1.84
CA SER A 15 -0.77 -6.44 2.02
C SER A 15 -0.13 -5.81 0.79
N ILE A 16 -0.52 -6.25 -0.41
CA ILE A 16 0.00 -5.70 -1.67
C ILE A 16 -0.35 -4.22 -1.79
N PHE A 17 -1.62 -3.87 -1.66
CA PHE A 17 -2.05 -2.48 -1.82
C PHE A 17 -1.61 -1.59 -0.68
N LEU A 18 -1.58 -2.10 0.55
CA LEU A 18 -1.09 -1.35 1.70
C LEU A 18 0.40 -1.01 1.55
N SER A 19 1.22 -1.99 1.14
CA SER A 19 2.65 -1.75 0.93
C SER A 19 2.90 -0.78 -0.22
N LEU A 20 2.14 -0.89 -1.30
CA LEU A 20 2.23 0.04 -2.43
C LEU A 20 1.87 1.46 -1.99
N GLY A 21 0.78 1.63 -1.26
CA GLY A 21 0.36 2.93 -0.74
C GLY A 21 1.37 3.53 0.23
N LEU A 22 1.94 2.72 1.12
CA LEU A 22 2.97 3.16 2.05
C LEU A 22 4.24 3.60 1.31
N GLU A 23 4.65 2.87 0.28
CA GLU A 23 5.82 3.24 -0.51
C GLU A 23 5.60 4.56 -1.24
N CYS A 24 4.44 4.76 -1.84
CA CYS A 24 4.08 6.05 -2.46
C CYS A 24 4.14 7.18 -1.45
N LEU A 25 3.58 6.98 -0.25
CA LEU A 25 3.56 7.98 0.81
C LEU A 25 4.97 8.30 1.28
N LEU A 26 5.82 7.29 1.50
CA LEU A 26 7.20 7.49 1.94
C LEU A 26 8.01 8.27 0.92
N ASN A 27 7.83 7.98 -0.37
CA ASN A 27 8.51 8.72 -1.44
C ASN A 27 8.05 10.17 -1.51
N LEU A 28 6.75 10.42 -1.38
CA LEU A 28 6.20 11.77 -1.37
C LEU A 28 6.68 12.56 -0.16
N LEU A 29 6.75 11.94 1.02
CA LEU A 29 7.27 12.56 2.23
C LEU A 29 8.76 12.90 2.07
N GLY A 30 9.54 11.98 1.49
CA GLY A 30 10.96 12.21 1.23
C GLY A 30 11.18 13.40 0.31
N ILE A 31 10.41 13.50 -0.77
CA ILE A 31 10.47 14.62 -1.70
C ILE A 31 10.04 15.92 -1.02
N SER A 32 8.98 15.89 -0.22
CA SER A 32 8.50 17.05 0.53
C SER A 32 9.54 17.56 1.51
N MET A 33 10.21 16.66 2.22
CA MET A 33 11.32 17.02 3.12
C MET A 33 12.49 17.62 2.36
N GLY A 34 12.81 17.07 1.19
CA GLY A 34 13.83 17.61 0.31
C GLY A 34 13.52 19.05 -0.12
N ILE A 35 12.28 19.32 -0.48
CA ILE A 35 11.82 20.67 -0.84
C ILE A 35 11.96 21.61 0.36
N ALA A 36 11.59 21.15 1.55
CA ALA A 36 11.69 21.97 2.76
C ALA A 36 13.13 22.31 3.13
N LEU A 37 14.07 21.37 2.92
CA LEU A 37 15.48 21.55 3.28
C LEU A 37 16.29 22.24 2.18
N ASP A 38 16.09 21.84 0.92
CA ASP A 38 16.91 22.27 -0.22
C ASP A 38 16.18 23.19 -1.20
N GLY A 39 14.91 23.52 -0.91
CA GLY A 39 14.10 24.35 -1.79
C GLY A 39 13.46 23.57 -2.93
N SER A 40 12.98 24.29 -3.95
CA SER A 40 12.22 23.70 -5.06
C SER A 40 13.05 22.82 -6.00
N SER A 41 14.38 22.78 -5.83
CA SER A 41 15.26 21.97 -6.67
C SER A 41 14.95 20.47 -6.59
N ALA A 42 14.55 19.97 -5.42
CA ALA A 42 14.19 18.57 -5.25
C ALA A 42 12.97 18.18 -6.09
N ALA A 43 11.99 19.07 -6.19
CA ALA A 43 10.81 18.84 -7.03
C ALA A 43 11.15 18.85 -8.52
N LYS A 44 12.13 19.65 -8.91
CA LYS A 44 12.59 19.73 -10.31
C LYS A 44 13.35 18.50 -10.76
N GLN A 45 13.98 17.77 -9.82
CA GLN A 45 14.71 16.54 -10.14
C GLN A 45 13.78 15.41 -10.57
N TYR A 46 12.52 15.41 -10.09
CA TYR A 46 11.59 14.31 -10.31
C TYR A 46 10.23 14.82 -10.79
N PRO A 47 10.18 15.52 -11.95
CA PRO A 47 8.93 16.17 -12.38
C PRO A 47 7.81 15.19 -12.76
N ARG A 48 8.17 13.98 -13.16
CA ARG A 48 7.18 12.94 -13.55
C ARG A 48 6.89 11.97 -12.42
N PHE A 49 7.83 11.81 -11.50
CA PHE A 49 7.71 10.86 -10.40
C PHE A 49 6.66 11.29 -9.38
N ILE A 50 6.57 12.60 -9.10
CA ILE A 50 5.59 13.13 -8.15
C ILE A 50 4.14 12.84 -8.60
N PRO A 51 3.72 13.18 -9.86
CA PRO A 51 2.40 12.81 -10.34
C PRO A 51 2.17 11.30 -10.34
N PHE A 52 3.19 10.52 -10.69
CA PHE A 52 3.12 9.06 -10.66
C PHE A 52 2.78 8.55 -9.26
N CYS A 53 3.50 9.02 -8.23
CA CYS A 53 3.25 8.63 -6.85
C CYS A 53 1.86 9.05 -6.38
N LEU A 54 1.39 10.23 -6.77
CA LEU A 54 0.05 10.71 -6.42
C LEU A 54 -1.03 9.83 -7.04
N ILE A 55 -0.91 9.51 -8.31
CA ILE A 55 -1.90 8.70 -9.04
C ILE A 55 -1.92 7.28 -8.48
N VAL A 56 -0.76 6.65 -8.36
CA VAL A 56 -0.64 5.28 -7.86
C VAL A 56 -1.07 5.19 -6.41
N GLY A 57 -0.70 6.17 -5.59
CA GLY A 57 -1.11 6.23 -4.19
C GLY A 57 -2.61 6.38 -4.03
N PHE A 58 -3.24 7.23 -4.83
CA PHE A 58 -4.69 7.38 -4.84
C PHE A 58 -5.38 6.08 -5.26
N PHE A 59 -4.87 5.43 -6.30
CA PHE A 59 -5.39 4.16 -6.77
C PHE A 59 -5.27 3.08 -5.69
N ALA A 60 -4.12 3.00 -5.03
CA ALA A 60 -3.88 2.03 -3.96
C ALA A 60 -4.81 2.27 -2.78
N LEU A 61 -5.03 3.54 -2.39
CA LEU A 61 -5.93 3.87 -1.30
C LEU A 61 -7.38 3.51 -1.64
N SER A 62 -7.82 3.81 -2.86
CA SER A 62 -9.16 3.45 -3.33
C SER A 62 -9.37 1.95 -3.33
N ALA A 63 -8.37 1.20 -3.82
CA ALA A 63 -8.41 -0.26 -3.83
C ALA A 63 -8.47 -0.83 -2.40
N LEU A 64 -7.70 -0.27 -1.47
CA LEU A 64 -7.73 -0.69 -0.06
C LEU A 64 -9.11 -0.50 0.55
N ILE A 65 -9.74 0.65 0.31
CA ILE A 65 -11.08 0.91 0.83
C ILE A 65 -12.08 -0.11 0.28
N CYS A 66 -12.05 -0.35 -1.03
CA CYS A 66 -12.94 -1.33 -1.67
C CYS A 66 -12.73 -2.74 -1.13
N ILE A 67 -11.46 -3.16 -1.00
CA ILE A 67 -11.11 -4.47 -0.48
C ILE A 67 -11.55 -4.62 0.98
N PHE A 68 -11.37 -3.58 1.79
CA PHE A 68 -11.78 -3.57 3.18
C PHE A 68 -13.30 -3.78 3.31
N ILE A 69 -14.08 -3.06 2.50
CA ILE A 69 -15.54 -3.18 2.48
C ILE A 69 -15.96 -4.61 2.07
N LEU A 70 -15.34 -5.13 1.01
CA LEU A 70 -15.62 -6.50 0.55
C LEU A 70 -15.25 -7.53 1.62
N ASN A 71 -14.10 -7.36 2.27
CA ASN A 71 -13.66 -8.25 3.33
C ASN A 71 -14.64 -8.23 4.51
N PHE A 72 -15.14 -7.05 4.88
CA PHE A 72 -16.12 -6.92 5.94
C PHE A 72 -17.41 -7.67 5.60
N LYS A 73 -17.91 -7.54 4.37
CA LYS A 73 -19.09 -8.26 3.92
C LYS A 73 -18.89 -9.77 3.91
N VAL A 74 -17.73 -10.23 3.46
CA VAL A 74 -17.37 -11.64 3.45
C VAL A 74 -17.26 -12.16 4.89
N ALA A 75 -16.67 -11.37 5.78
CA ALA A 75 -16.56 -11.74 7.19
C ALA A 75 -17.94 -11.92 7.85
N GLU A 76 -18.90 -11.07 7.53
CA GLU A 76 -20.27 -11.22 7.99
C GLU A 76 -20.92 -12.48 7.41
N LYS A 77 -20.76 -12.70 6.10
CA LYS A 77 -21.38 -13.83 5.41
C LYS A 77 -20.89 -15.18 5.94
N TYR A 78 -19.59 -15.29 6.22
CA TYR A 78 -18.96 -16.53 6.70
C TYR A 78 -18.77 -16.56 8.21
N GLU A 79 -19.37 -15.61 8.93
CA GLU A 79 -19.37 -15.54 10.40
C GLU A 79 -17.98 -15.60 11.02
N PHE A 80 -17.09 -14.72 10.56
CA PHE A 80 -15.75 -14.62 11.11
C PHE A 80 -15.82 -14.11 12.56
N THR A 81 -15.08 -14.76 13.47
CA THR A 81 -14.95 -14.28 14.84
C THR A 81 -14.04 -13.04 14.87
N LYS A 82 -14.14 -12.24 15.93
CA LYS A 82 -13.25 -11.09 16.11
C LYS A 82 -11.78 -11.48 16.13
N LYS A 83 -11.46 -12.60 16.81
CA LYS A 83 -10.09 -13.12 16.86
C LYS A 83 -9.58 -13.47 15.46
N PHE A 84 -10.40 -14.15 14.67
CA PHE A 84 -10.04 -14.55 13.32
C PHE A 84 -9.80 -13.34 12.42
N TRP A 85 -10.68 -12.35 12.51
CA TRP A 85 -10.56 -11.11 11.72
C TRP A 85 -9.32 -10.33 12.14
N LEU A 86 -9.05 -10.20 13.44
CA LEU A 86 -7.84 -9.54 13.94
C LEU A 86 -6.57 -10.25 13.51
N MET A 87 -6.56 -11.58 13.54
CA MET A 87 -5.43 -12.37 13.03
C MET A 87 -5.19 -12.10 11.54
N GLN A 88 -6.26 -12.07 10.75
CA GLN A 88 -6.18 -11.77 9.33
C GLN A 88 -5.56 -10.40 9.08
N MET A 89 -6.02 -9.38 9.78
CA MET A 89 -5.50 -8.02 9.63
C MET A 89 -4.06 -7.91 10.11
N THR A 90 -3.69 -8.58 11.20
CA THR A 90 -2.31 -8.63 11.69
C THR A 90 -1.38 -9.26 10.66
N ILE A 91 -1.80 -10.36 10.05
CA ILE A 91 -1.03 -11.02 8.99
C ILE A 91 -0.89 -10.09 7.78
N ALA A 92 -1.96 -9.38 7.40
CA ALA A 92 -1.92 -8.44 6.29
C ALA A 92 -0.91 -7.31 6.53
N VAL A 93 -0.88 -6.74 7.74
CA VAL A 93 0.08 -5.70 8.11
C VAL A 93 1.51 -6.24 8.10
N ALA A 94 1.73 -7.43 8.67
CA ALA A 94 3.05 -8.06 8.69
C ALA A 94 3.57 -8.32 7.27
N LEU A 95 2.73 -8.84 6.39
CA LEU A 95 3.08 -9.08 5.00
C LEU A 95 3.35 -7.75 4.26
N SER A 96 2.58 -6.69 4.54
CA SER A 96 2.79 -5.40 3.91
C SER A 96 4.16 -4.82 4.26
N ILE A 97 4.59 -4.96 5.52
CA ILE A 97 5.92 -4.52 5.95
C ILE A 97 7.01 -5.27 5.18
N SER A 98 6.86 -6.59 5.01
CA SER A 98 7.84 -7.39 4.28
C SER A 98 7.85 -7.09 2.78
N MET A 99 6.75 -6.56 2.22
CA MET A 99 6.65 -6.20 0.81
C MET A 99 7.16 -4.80 0.47
N ILE A 100 7.45 -3.97 1.48
CA ILE A 100 7.96 -2.60 1.26
C ILE A 100 9.27 -2.63 0.48
N LYS A 101 10.17 -3.54 0.82
CA LYS A 101 11.49 -3.61 0.19
C LYS A 101 11.45 -3.89 -1.32
N PRO A 102 10.69 -4.88 -1.82
CA PRO A 102 10.52 -5.06 -3.27
C PRO A 102 9.93 -3.82 -3.96
N TRP A 103 8.96 -3.16 -3.35
CA TRP A 103 8.38 -1.93 -3.90
C TRP A 103 9.41 -0.79 -3.93
N GLU A 104 10.24 -0.69 -2.89
CA GLU A 104 11.31 0.31 -2.83
C GLU A 104 12.28 0.15 -4.00
N ILE A 105 12.69 -1.09 -4.30
CA ILE A 105 13.57 -1.39 -5.43
C ILE A 105 12.93 -0.98 -6.75
N LEU A 106 11.66 -1.32 -6.94
CA LEU A 106 10.91 -0.96 -8.14
C LEU A 106 10.76 0.54 -8.27
N PHE A 107 10.45 1.24 -7.18
CA PHE A 107 10.28 2.70 -7.18
C PHE A 107 11.60 3.42 -7.46
N ASP A 108 12.72 2.93 -6.92
CA ASP A 108 14.04 3.47 -7.25
C ASP A 108 14.34 3.36 -8.73
N PHE A 109 14.01 2.22 -9.33
CA PHE A 109 14.14 2.02 -10.78
C PHE A 109 13.27 3.00 -11.56
N LEU A 110 12.01 3.14 -11.18
CA LEU A 110 11.08 4.06 -11.83
C LEU A 110 11.51 5.52 -11.68
N GLN A 111 12.03 5.89 -10.51
CA GLN A 111 12.54 7.23 -10.26
C GLN A 111 13.68 7.58 -11.20
N LYS A 112 14.58 6.64 -11.47
CA LYS A 112 15.69 6.82 -12.42
C LYS A 112 15.22 6.89 -13.87
N THR A 113 14.15 6.14 -14.20
CA THR A 113 13.63 6.07 -15.56
C THR A 113 12.73 7.27 -15.89
N LEU A 114 11.95 7.71 -14.92
CA LEU A 114 11.05 8.85 -15.08
C LEU A 114 11.80 10.16 -14.77
#